data_d9bb13d8d1206c2d3b2e6031e8971765
#
_entry.id   d9bb13d8d1206c2d3b2e6031e8971765
#
_cell.length_a   1.000
_cell.length_b   1.000
_cell.length_c   1.000
_cell.angle_alpha   90.00
_cell.angle_beta   90.00
_cell.angle_gamma   90.00
#
_symmetry.space_group_name_H-M   'P 1'
#
loop_
_entity.id
_entity.type
_entity.pdbx_description
1 polymer ?
#
loop_
_entity_poly.entity_id
_entity_poly.type
_entity_poly.pdbx_seq_one_letter_code
_entity_poly.pdbx_strand_id
1 'polypeptide(L)'
;MKKVPCYIVCDLLPLYIDNACSEQTAKDIEEHLLFCKDCEKLYRDMTSNLGSVLHTPEFESQKIFHHARKSILGIIVALAVMISCFSINAGSAWEGGPAEIGNFAVTMLYVIFWSIFSCTSRKYEPLVKVSFVLSLITFVSSFAGVVARVSDSGGFVTALLSIFSSIPFYGFRFFTDWTGAYAISMILSLCWFIYTWYAKRKLKHIFSENL
;
A
#
# COMPACT_ATOMS: atom_id res chain seq x y z
N MET A 1 28.92 -55.58 -7.33
CA MET A 1 28.20 -54.33 -7.06
C MET A 1 26.82 -54.70 -6.53
N LYS A 2 26.45 -54.29 -5.34
CA LYS A 2 25.09 -54.50 -4.82
C LYS A 2 24.18 -53.48 -5.52
N LYS A 3 23.28 -53.97 -6.40
CA LYS A 3 22.26 -53.11 -7.01
C LYS A 3 21.30 -52.63 -5.92
N VAL A 4 21.23 -51.34 -5.70
CA VAL A 4 20.27 -50.72 -4.78
C VAL A 4 18.86 -50.93 -5.35
N PRO A 5 17.89 -51.43 -4.56
CA PRO A 5 16.52 -51.65 -5.04
C PRO A 5 15.81 -50.32 -5.32
N CYS A 6 14.90 -50.32 -6.32
CA CYS A 6 14.17 -49.10 -6.74
C CYS A 6 13.43 -48.39 -5.59
N TYR A 7 12.82 -49.15 -4.67
CA TYR A 7 12.08 -48.54 -3.55
C TYR A 7 12.98 -47.69 -2.64
N ILE A 8 14.25 -48.16 -2.40
CA ILE A 8 15.23 -47.40 -1.61
C ILE A 8 15.63 -46.12 -2.36
N VAL A 9 15.85 -46.23 -3.69
CA VAL A 9 16.21 -45.09 -4.50
C VAL A 9 15.06 -44.06 -4.50
N CYS A 10 13.80 -44.50 -4.66
CA CYS A 10 12.63 -43.63 -4.62
C CYS A 10 12.52 -42.88 -3.28
N ASP A 11 12.78 -43.54 -2.15
CA ASP A 11 12.73 -42.95 -0.81
C ASP A 11 13.86 -41.92 -0.59
N LEU A 12 15.02 -42.13 -1.24
CA LEU A 12 16.19 -41.27 -1.08
C LEU A 12 16.28 -40.15 -2.13
N LEU A 13 15.48 -40.20 -3.21
CA LEU A 13 15.48 -39.17 -4.25
C LEU A 13 15.27 -37.72 -3.72
N PRO A 14 14.33 -37.43 -2.79
CA PRO A 14 14.17 -36.10 -2.22
C PRO A 14 15.46 -35.63 -1.53
N LEU A 15 16.10 -36.49 -0.72
CA LEU A 15 17.35 -36.13 -0.03
C LEU A 15 18.53 -35.95 -1.00
N TYR A 16 18.53 -36.71 -2.11
CA TYR A 16 19.54 -36.59 -3.16
C TYR A 16 19.39 -35.23 -3.89
N ILE A 17 18.16 -34.84 -4.22
CA ILE A 17 17.86 -33.55 -4.86
C ILE A 17 18.27 -32.38 -3.97
N ASP A 18 18.07 -32.48 -2.65
CA ASP A 18 18.43 -31.48 -1.65
C ASP A 18 19.92 -31.48 -1.28
N ASN A 19 20.75 -32.35 -1.93
CA ASN A 19 22.17 -32.55 -1.60
C ASN A 19 22.40 -32.96 -0.13
N ALA A 20 21.43 -33.62 0.49
CA ALA A 20 21.47 -34.05 1.89
C ALA A 20 21.94 -35.49 2.08
N CYS A 21 22.34 -36.18 1.01
CA CYS A 21 22.88 -37.55 1.04
C CYS A 21 24.39 -37.54 1.29
N SER A 22 24.90 -38.64 1.87
CA SER A 22 26.33 -38.90 1.90
C SER A 22 26.88 -39.10 0.47
N GLU A 23 28.16 -38.80 0.26
CA GLU A 23 28.80 -38.94 -1.06
C GLU A 23 28.68 -40.37 -1.63
N GLN A 24 28.77 -41.36 -0.77
CA GLN A 24 28.63 -42.75 -1.19
C GLN A 24 27.18 -43.10 -1.62
N THR A 25 26.19 -42.61 -0.86
CA THR A 25 24.76 -42.80 -1.19
C THR A 25 24.41 -42.07 -2.49
N ALA A 26 24.94 -40.87 -2.72
CA ALA A 26 24.74 -40.13 -3.95
C ALA A 26 25.25 -40.90 -5.19
N LYS A 27 26.45 -41.46 -5.10
CA LYS A 27 27.02 -42.32 -6.17
C LYS A 27 26.18 -43.56 -6.45
N ASP A 28 25.69 -44.23 -5.40
CA ASP A 28 24.86 -45.40 -5.55
C ASP A 28 23.50 -45.08 -6.24
N ILE A 29 22.93 -43.90 -5.96
CA ILE A 29 21.73 -43.39 -6.62
C ILE A 29 22.04 -43.02 -8.09
N GLU A 30 23.12 -42.29 -8.37
CA GLU A 30 23.52 -41.93 -9.73
C GLU A 30 23.71 -43.19 -10.61
N GLU A 31 24.44 -44.21 -10.10
CA GLU A 31 24.59 -45.47 -10.80
C GLU A 31 23.23 -46.13 -11.11
N HIS A 32 22.29 -46.12 -10.14
CA HIS A 32 20.97 -46.69 -10.33
C HIS A 32 20.17 -45.94 -11.41
N LEU A 33 20.19 -44.60 -11.40
CA LEU A 33 19.49 -43.75 -12.38
C LEU A 33 19.98 -43.98 -13.82
N LEU A 34 21.25 -44.35 -14.02
CA LEU A 34 21.80 -44.68 -15.36
C LEU A 34 21.16 -45.98 -15.95
N PHE A 35 20.68 -46.89 -15.12
CA PHE A 35 20.15 -48.19 -15.58
C PHE A 35 18.64 -48.33 -15.42
N CYS A 36 17.98 -47.55 -14.56
CA CYS A 36 16.56 -47.68 -14.27
C CYS A 36 15.80 -46.48 -14.84
N LYS A 37 15.12 -46.64 -15.98
CA LYS A 37 14.35 -45.59 -16.64
C LYS A 37 13.17 -45.06 -15.81
N ASP A 38 12.58 -45.90 -14.98
CA ASP A 38 11.43 -45.47 -14.15
C ASP A 38 11.88 -44.55 -13.02
N CYS A 39 13.01 -44.84 -12.38
CA CYS A 39 13.59 -43.97 -11.34
C CYS A 39 14.16 -42.66 -11.97
N GLU A 40 14.76 -42.75 -13.18
CA GLU A 40 15.22 -41.60 -13.93
C GLU A 40 14.04 -40.64 -14.27
N LYS A 41 12.92 -41.23 -14.73
CA LYS A 41 11.71 -40.45 -15.00
C LYS A 41 11.18 -39.75 -13.75
N LEU A 42 11.09 -40.51 -12.63
CA LEU A 42 10.66 -39.94 -11.36
C LEU A 42 11.59 -38.80 -10.90
N TYR A 43 12.90 -38.96 -11.04
CA TYR A 43 13.88 -37.92 -10.75
C TYR A 43 13.66 -36.66 -11.60
N ARG A 44 13.43 -36.82 -12.91
CA ARG A 44 13.15 -35.70 -13.83
C ARG A 44 11.83 -35.00 -13.49
N ASP A 45 10.79 -35.76 -13.18
CA ASP A 45 9.49 -35.20 -12.79
C ASP A 45 9.60 -34.42 -11.47
N MET A 46 10.36 -34.92 -10.49
CA MET A 46 10.62 -34.23 -9.23
C MET A 46 11.44 -32.94 -9.46
N THR A 47 12.49 -33.00 -10.26
CA THR A 47 13.34 -31.82 -10.55
C THR A 47 12.65 -30.78 -11.42
N SER A 48 11.79 -31.19 -12.38
CA SER A 48 11.00 -30.26 -13.20
C SER A 48 9.92 -29.57 -12.38
N ASN A 49 9.28 -30.28 -11.44
CA ASN A 49 8.34 -29.68 -10.49
C ASN A 49 9.05 -28.80 -9.45
N LEU A 50 10.28 -29.15 -9.05
CA LEU A 50 11.07 -28.33 -8.15
C LEU A 50 11.49 -27.01 -8.80
N GLY A 51 11.74 -26.99 -10.10
CA GLY A 51 11.97 -25.75 -10.86
C GLY A 51 10.77 -24.79 -10.86
N SER A 52 9.56 -25.31 -10.67
CA SER A 52 8.34 -24.50 -10.48
C SER A 52 8.04 -24.20 -9.00
N VAL A 53 8.59 -24.97 -8.06
CA VAL A 53 8.39 -24.82 -6.60
C VAL A 53 9.56 -24.10 -5.93
N LEU A 54 10.78 -24.11 -6.51
CA LEU A 54 11.89 -23.23 -6.15
C LEU A 54 11.69 -21.82 -6.73
N HIS A 55 10.53 -21.25 -6.56
CA HIS A 55 10.43 -19.85 -6.23
C HIS A 55 11.11 -19.70 -4.88
N THR A 56 12.42 -19.49 -4.92
CA THR A 56 13.26 -19.36 -3.73
C THR A 56 12.59 -18.43 -2.75
N PRO A 57 12.47 -18.79 -1.47
CA PRO A 57 11.91 -17.90 -0.45
C PRO A 57 12.65 -16.55 -0.38
N GLU A 58 13.86 -16.47 -0.89
CA GLU A 58 14.64 -15.25 -1.10
C GLU A 58 14.02 -14.28 -2.14
N PHE A 59 13.47 -14.79 -3.24
CA PHE A 59 12.85 -13.95 -4.28
C PHE A 59 11.48 -13.41 -3.83
N GLU A 60 10.70 -14.20 -3.09
CA GLU A 60 9.45 -13.70 -2.48
C GLU A 60 9.75 -12.71 -1.36
N SER A 61 10.75 -12.96 -0.52
CA SER A 61 11.13 -12.03 0.53
C SER A 61 11.59 -10.69 -0.05
N GLN A 62 12.40 -10.68 -1.11
CA GLN A 62 12.82 -9.44 -1.80
C GLN A 62 11.63 -8.66 -2.38
N LYS A 63 10.63 -9.33 -2.99
CA LYS A 63 9.41 -8.66 -3.45
C LYS A 63 8.63 -8.04 -2.30
N ILE A 64 8.45 -8.78 -1.20
CA ILE A 64 7.75 -8.31 0.00
C ILE A 64 8.47 -7.09 0.59
N PHE A 65 9.79 -7.15 0.76
CA PHE A 65 10.61 -6.02 1.25
C PHE A 65 10.53 -4.80 0.32
N HIS A 66 10.56 -5.00 -0.99
CA HIS A 66 10.45 -3.90 -1.95
C HIS A 66 9.07 -3.23 -1.90
N HIS A 67 7.99 -4.01 -1.76
CA HIS A 67 6.64 -3.49 -1.59
C HIS A 67 6.47 -2.75 -0.27
N ALA A 68 6.97 -3.32 0.84
CA ALA A 68 6.95 -2.68 2.15
C ALA A 68 7.71 -1.35 2.15
N ARG A 69 8.92 -1.32 1.58
CA ARG A 69 9.75 -0.11 1.47
C ARG A 69 9.05 0.99 0.68
N LYS A 70 8.43 0.67 -0.47
CA LYS A 70 7.67 1.65 -1.27
C LYS A 70 6.46 2.19 -0.52
N SER A 71 5.76 1.34 0.23
CA SER A 71 4.61 1.75 1.03
C SER A 71 5.03 2.70 2.16
N ILE A 72 6.11 2.39 2.89
CA ILE A 72 6.63 3.24 3.97
C ILE A 72 7.08 4.58 3.41
N LEU A 73 7.86 4.59 2.32
CA LEU A 73 8.30 5.82 1.67
C LEU A 73 7.11 6.68 1.22
N GLY A 74 6.08 6.06 0.64
CA GLY A 74 4.85 6.75 0.25
C GLY A 74 4.15 7.44 1.43
N ILE A 75 4.06 6.76 2.58
CA ILE A 75 3.48 7.33 3.81
C ILE A 75 4.33 8.51 4.31
N ILE A 76 5.65 8.36 4.35
CA ILE A 76 6.57 9.43 4.79
C ILE A 76 6.41 10.67 3.90
N VAL A 77 6.38 10.50 2.58
CA VAL A 77 6.19 11.61 1.63
C VAL A 77 4.83 12.27 1.82
N ALA A 78 3.76 11.48 2.01
CA ALA A 78 2.42 12.03 2.24
C ALA A 78 2.34 12.86 3.53
N LEU A 79 2.96 12.38 4.61
CA LEU A 79 3.06 13.13 5.87
C LEU A 79 3.89 14.40 5.72
N ALA A 80 5.03 14.34 5.03
CA ALA A 80 5.88 15.49 4.79
C ALA A 80 5.15 16.58 4.01
N VAL A 81 4.41 16.23 2.94
CA VAL A 81 3.62 17.20 2.16
C VAL A 81 2.49 17.78 3.01
N MET A 82 1.81 16.95 3.82
CA MET A 82 0.75 17.43 4.71
C MET A 82 1.28 18.43 5.74
N ILE A 83 2.41 18.10 6.40
CA ILE A 83 3.04 18.97 7.39
C ILE A 83 3.52 20.28 6.74
N SER A 84 4.14 20.22 5.56
CA SER A 84 4.62 21.39 4.84
C SER A 84 3.46 22.33 4.45
N CYS A 85 2.39 21.78 3.88
CA CYS A 85 1.20 22.54 3.54
C CYS A 85 0.55 23.18 4.78
N PHE A 86 0.44 22.40 5.87
CA PHE A 86 -0.06 22.88 7.14
C PHE A 86 0.80 24.05 7.66
N SER A 87 2.12 23.89 7.71
CA SER A 87 3.04 24.92 8.23
C SER A 87 2.99 26.22 7.47
N ILE A 88 2.86 26.17 6.14
CA ILE A 88 2.81 27.37 5.30
C ILE A 88 1.46 28.09 5.47
N ASN A 89 0.36 27.37 5.53
CA ASN A 89 -0.97 27.95 5.62
C ASN A 89 -1.40 28.31 7.06
N ALA A 90 -0.75 27.72 8.08
CA ALA A 90 -1.18 27.86 9.47
C ALA A 90 -1.11 29.30 9.99
N GLY A 91 -0.05 30.04 9.64
CA GLY A 91 0.11 31.43 10.06
C GLY A 91 -1.05 32.29 9.59
N SER A 92 -1.27 32.32 8.27
CA SER A 92 -2.36 33.10 7.67
C SER A 92 -3.76 32.64 8.11
N ALA A 93 -3.93 31.30 8.28
CA ALA A 93 -5.20 30.75 8.75
C ALA A 93 -5.52 31.11 10.20
N TRP A 94 -4.49 31.19 11.07
CA TRP A 94 -4.62 31.54 12.48
C TRP A 94 -4.98 33.01 12.66
N GLU A 95 -4.37 33.90 11.88
CA GLU A 95 -4.66 35.33 11.89
C GLU A 95 -6.04 35.68 11.32
N GLY A 96 -6.69 34.72 10.64
CA GLY A 96 -8.04 34.90 10.08
C GLY A 96 -8.10 35.88 8.89
N GLY A 97 -6.94 36.30 8.38
CA GLY A 97 -6.81 37.26 7.25
C GLY A 97 -7.32 36.67 5.92
N PRO A 98 -7.30 37.47 4.84
CA PRO A 98 -7.55 36.94 3.49
C PRO A 98 -6.39 36.02 3.07
N ALA A 99 -6.71 34.97 2.31
CA ALA A 99 -5.65 34.16 1.75
C ALA A 99 -4.93 34.88 0.62
N GLU A 100 -3.61 34.77 0.62
CA GLU A 100 -2.77 35.29 -0.44
C GLU A 100 -2.62 34.29 -1.58
N ILE A 101 -2.11 34.76 -2.74
CA ILE A 101 -1.84 33.88 -3.89
C ILE A 101 -0.87 32.72 -3.56
N GLY A 102 0.05 32.95 -2.63
CA GLY A 102 0.97 31.92 -2.11
C GLY A 102 0.23 30.79 -1.40
N ASN A 103 -0.74 31.09 -0.54
CA ASN A 103 -1.59 30.12 0.13
C ASN A 103 -2.43 29.30 -0.87
N PHE A 104 -2.96 29.98 -1.90
CA PHE A 104 -3.70 29.31 -2.98
C PHE A 104 -2.79 28.33 -3.75
N ALA A 105 -1.59 28.75 -4.16
CA ALA A 105 -0.64 27.91 -4.87
C ALA A 105 -0.27 26.66 -4.06
N VAL A 106 0.01 26.80 -2.76
CA VAL A 106 0.32 25.68 -1.86
C VAL A 106 -0.87 24.72 -1.72
N THR A 107 -2.08 25.25 -1.58
CA THR A 107 -3.30 24.45 -1.53
C THR A 107 -3.54 23.68 -2.82
N MET A 108 -3.30 24.29 -3.98
CA MET A 108 -3.41 23.60 -5.28
C MET A 108 -2.38 22.46 -5.41
N LEU A 109 -1.14 22.70 -5.01
CA LEU A 109 -0.12 21.65 -4.97
C LEU A 109 -0.52 20.48 -4.05
N TYR A 110 -1.09 20.78 -2.89
CA TYR A 110 -1.63 19.78 -1.97
C TYR A 110 -2.75 18.95 -2.62
N VAL A 111 -3.71 19.59 -3.28
CA VAL A 111 -4.83 18.92 -3.97
C VAL A 111 -4.32 18.01 -5.10
N ILE A 112 -3.39 18.52 -5.91
CA ILE A 112 -2.77 17.75 -7.01
C ILE A 112 -2.02 16.55 -6.43
N PHE A 113 -1.18 16.76 -5.42
CA PHE A 113 -0.43 15.69 -4.76
C PHE A 113 -1.37 14.60 -4.22
N TRP A 114 -2.42 14.98 -3.47
CA TRP A 114 -3.37 14.04 -2.89
C TRP A 114 -4.14 13.26 -3.95
N SER A 115 -4.49 13.89 -5.06
CA SER A 115 -5.14 13.22 -6.19
C SER A 115 -4.24 12.17 -6.82
N ILE A 116 -2.97 12.51 -7.09
CA ILE A 116 -1.97 11.58 -7.62
C ILE A 116 -1.68 10.47 -6.61
N PHE A 117 -1.52 10.80 -5.33
CA PHE A 117 -1.26 9.85 -4.26
C PHE A 117 -2.40 8.83 -4.12
N SER A 118 -3.66 9.29 -4.13
CA SER A 118 -4.83 8.42 -4.07
C SER A 118 -4.91 7.47 -5.28
N CYS A 119 -4.58 7.94 -6.48
CA CYS A 119 -4.52 7.11 -7.68
C CYS A 119 -3.40 6.08 -7.64
N THR A 120 -2.23 6.46 -7.16
CA THR A 120 -1.05 5.59 -7.10
C THR A 120 -1.15 4.57 -5.96
N SER A 121 -1.76 4.97 -4.84
CA SER A 121 -1.90 4.15 -3.63
C SER A 121 -2.69 2.86 -3.87
N ARG A 122 -3.57 2.82 -4.88
CA ARG A 122 -4.41 1.64 -5.19
C ARG A 122 -3.63 0.34 -5.42
N LYS A 123 -2.33 0.43 -5.69
CA LYS A 123 -1.46 -0.74 -5.89
C LYS A 123 -0.93 -1.33 -4.59
N TYR A 124 -1.05 -0.61 -3.47
CA TYR A 124 -0.46 -0.96 -2.19
C TYR A 124 -1.50 -0.88 -1.08
N GLU A 125 -1.86 -2.02 -0.52
CA GLU A 125 -2.91 -2.11 0.51
C GLU A 125 -2.71 -1.15 1.70
N PRO A 126 -1.49 -1.01 2.29
CA PRO A 126 -1.27 -0.08 3.39
C PRO A 126 -1.53 1.38 2.99
N LEU A 127 -1.14 1.79 1.77
CA LEU A 127 -1.35 3.15 1.29
C LEU A 127 -2.82 3.45 1.05
N VAL A 128 -3.59 2.46 0.52
CA VAL A 128 -5.05 2.61 0.37
C VAL A 128 -5.72 2.79 1.72
N LYS A 129 -5.32 2.02 2.75
CA LYS A 129 -5.87 2.16 4.11
C LYS A 129 -5.58 3.55 4.68
N VAL A 130 -4.35 4.03 4.56
CA VAL A 130 -3.94 5.38 5.03
C VAL A 130 -4.69 6.46 4.27
N SER A 131 -4.74 6.41 2.94
CA SER A 131 -5.46 7.38 2.11
C SER A 131 -6.96 7.39 2.43
N PHE A 132 -7.58 6.22 2.67
CA PHE A 132 -8.97 6.11 3.07
C PHE A 132 -9.26 6.78 4.42
N VAL A 133 -8.43 6.49 5.44
CA VAL A 133 -8.60 7.08 6.78
C VAL A 133 -8.42 8.60 6.73
N LEU A 134 -7.39 9.09 6.05
CA LEU A 134 -7.13 10.52 5.95
C LEU A 134 -8.22 11.26 5.18
N SER A 135 -8.73 10.70 4.07
CA SER A 135 -9.84 11.30 3.34
C SER A 135 -11.15 11.31 4.15
N LEU A 136 -11.39 10.26 4.97
CA LEU A 136 -12.53 10.23 5.88
C LEU A 136 -12.43 11.31 6.97
N ILE A 137 -11.26 11.44 7.62
CA ILE A 137 -11.02 12.47 8.64
C ILE A 137 -11.23 13.87 8.02
N THR A 138 -10.66 14.13 6.84
CA THR A 138 -10.80 15.42 6.16
C THR A 138 -12.27 15.69 5.79
N PHE A 139 -12.99 14.68 5.32
CA PHE A 139 -14.42 14.83 5.00
C PHE A 139 -15.25 15.17 6.24
N VAL A 140 -15.11 14.40 7.32
CA VAL A 140 -15.86 14.62 8.57
C VAL A 140 -15.54 15.99 9.16
N SER A 141 -14.27 16.38 9.18
CA SER A 141 -13.87 17.69 9.70
C SER A 141 -14.35 18.85 8.82
N SER A 142 -14.36 18.70 7.49
CA SER A 142 -14.92 19.73 6.58
C SER A 142 -16.42 19.84 6.75
N PHE A 143 -17.12 18.73 6.86
CA PHE A 143 -18.57 18.71 7.13
C PHE A 143 -18.90 19.41 8.46
N ALA A 144 -18.17 19.08 9.53
CA ALA A 144 -18.30 19.76 10.82
C ALA A 144 -18.06 21.28 10.72
N GLY A 145 -17.08 21.69 9.92
CA GLY A 145 -16.80 23.11 9.63
C GLY A 145 -17.95 23.82 8.92
N VAL A 146 -18.57 23.18 7.93
CA VAL A 146 -19.77 23.72 7.25
C VAL A 146 -20.93 23.86 8.22
N VAL A 147 -21.22 22.81 8.99
CA VAL A 147 -22.34 22.82 9.97
C VAL A 147 -22.12 23.91 11.01
N ALA A 148 -20.93 24.01 11.58
CA ALA A 148 -20.62 25.02 12.57
C ALA A 148 -20.81 26.45 12.06
N ARG A 149 -20.50 26.70 10.79
CA ARG A 149 -20.70 28.03 10.17
C ARG A 149 -22.15 28.33 9.87
N VAL A 150 -22.91 27.34 9.39
CA VAL A 150 -24.32 27.53 9.05
C VAL A 150 -25.20 27.66 10.31
N SER A 151 -24.87 26.93 11.38
CA SER A 151 -25.64 26.94 12.63
C SER A 151 -25.20 28.00 13.64
N ASP A 152 -24.16 28.77 13.33
CA ASP A 152 -23.51 29.75 14.24
C ASP A 152 -23.12 29.13 15.61
N SER A 153 -22.93 27.83 15.62
CA SER A 153 -22.63 27.02 16.82
C SER A 153 -21.19 26.58 16.83
N GLY A 154 -20.25 27.54 16.98
CA GLY A 154 -18.81 27.27 17.06
C GLY A 154 -18.39 26.77 18.46
N GLY A 155 -18.49 25.47 18.72
CA GLY A 155 -17.90 24.86 19.91
C GLY A 155 -16.41 24.55 19.72
N PHE A 156 -15.69 24.36 20.84
CA PHE A 156 -14.25 24.02 20.84
C PHE A 156 -13.94 22.76 20.00
N VAL A 157 -14.80 21.75 20.05
CA VAL A 157 -14.63 20.51 19.30
C VAL A 157 -14.73 20.74 17.78
N THR A 158 -15.69 21.58 17.34
CA THR A 158 -15.82 21.94 15.92
C THR A 158 -14.64 22.77 15.42
N ALA A 159 -14.11 23.64 16.27
CA ALA A 159 -12.89 24.39 15.97
C ALA A 159 -11.68 23.45 15.80
N LEU A 160 -11.47 22.49 16.71
CA LEU A 160 -10.41 21.51 16.61
C LEU A 160 -10.52 20.65 15.32
N LEU A 161 -11.71 20.14 15.04
CA LEU A 161 -11.95 19.31 13.84
C LEU A 161 -11.72 20.15 12.56
N SER A 162 -12.10 21.42 12.56
CA SER A 162 -11.92 22.28 11.41
C SER A 162 -10.45 22.59 11.07
N ILE A 163 -9.52 22.46 12.03
CA ILE A 163 -8.09 22.62 11.79
C ILE A 163 -7.60 21.68 10.69
N PHE A 164 -8.01 20.43 10.70
CA PHE A 164 -7.57 19.43 9.71
C PHE A 164 -8.10 19.70 8.30
N SER A 165 -9.24 20.38 8.17
CA SER A 165 -9.84 20.72 6.88
C SER A 165 -9.56 22.16 6.46
N SER A 166 -9.49 23.10 7.41
CA SER A 166 -9.34 24.52 7.07
C SER A 166 -7.93 24.86 6.65
N ILE A 167 -6.90 24.36 7.33
CA ILE A 167 -5.52 24.78 7.09
C ILE A 167 -4.99 24.28 5.73
N PRO A 168 -5.09 22.98 5.36
CA PRO A 168 -4.66 22.53 4.04
C PRO A 168 -5.41 23.18 2.89
N PHE A 169 -6.67 23.55 3.10
CA PHE A 169 -7.54 24.13 2.07
C PHE A 169 -7.72 25.66 2.21
N TYR A 170 -6.94 26.29 3.10
CA TYR A 170 -7.02 27.72 3.37
C TYR A 170 -6.88 28.58 2.11
N GLY A 171 -6.04 28.18 1.16
CA GLY A 171 -5.84 28.89 -0.09
C GLY A 171 -7.13 29.10 -0.91
N PHE A 172 -8.16 28.29 -0.73
CA PHE A 172 -9.44 28.53 -1.42
C PHE A 172 -10.15 29.79 -0.95
N ARG A 173 -9.81 30.31 0.23
CA ARG A 173 -10.27 31.61 0.69
C ARG A 173 -9.82 32.81 -0.20
N PHE A 174 -8.90 32.55 -1.11
CA PHE A 174 -8.53 33.52 -2.11
C PHE A 174 -9.70 33.92 -3.03
N PHE A 175 -10.61 32.95 -3.30
CA PHE A 175 -11.77 33.16 -4.17
C PHE A 175 -13.11 33.13 -3.44
N THR A 176 -13.14 32.62 -2.22
CA THR A 176 -14.36 32.36 -1.47
C THR A 176 -14.24 32.84 -0.02
N ASP A 177 -15.35 32.80 0.70
CA ASP A 177 -15.37 32.94 2.16
C ASP A 177 -14.98 31.61 2.85
N TRP A 178 -15.00 31.59 4.17
CA TRP A 178 -14.76 30.37 4.94
C TRP A 178 -15.72 29.24 4.61
N THR A 179 -17.02 29.57 4.41
CA THR A 179 -18.04 28.57 4.11
C THR A 179 -17.79 27.90 2.77
N GLY A 180 -17.43 28.70 1.76
CA GLY A 180 -17.05 28.19 0.44
C GLY A 180 -15.78 27.32 0.48
N ALA A 181 -14.77 27.72 1.23
CA ALA A 181 -13.54 26.94 1.38
C ALA A 181 -13.82 25.58 2.04
N TYR A 182 -14.66 25.50 3.09
CA TYR A 182 -15.09 24.25 3.69
C TYR A 182 -15.94 23.39 2.73
N ALA A 183 -16.83 24.00 1.96
CA ALA A 183 -17.65 23.28 0.98
C ALA A 183 -16.77 22.64 -0.11
N ILE A 184 -15.77 23.38 -0.63
CA ILE A 184 -14.83 22.83 -1.62
C ILE A 184 -14.02 21.68 -1.01
N SER A 185 -13.48 21.84 0.19
CA SER A 185 -12.72 20.80 0.87
C SER A 185 -13.56 19.54 1.14
N MET A 186 -14.84 19.72 1.48
CA MET A 186 -15.80 18.61 1.69
C MET A 186 -16.04 17.84 0.38
N ILE A 187 -16.24 18.52 -0.73
CA ILE A 187 -16.47 17.88 -2.04
C ILE A 187 -15.21 17.10 -2.46
N LEU A 188 -14.03 17.70 -2.37
CA LEU A 188 -12.78 17.06 -2.75
C LEU A 188 -12.48 15.82 -1.88
N SER A 189 -12.64 15.95 -0.57
CA SER A 189 -12.42 14.84 0.36
C SER A 189 -13.44 13.71 0.16
N LEU A 190 -14.69 14.02 -0.17
CA LEU A 190 -15.71 13.03 -0.54
C LEU A 190 -15.33 12.27 -1.81
N CYS A 191 -14.84 12.97 -2.85
CA CYS A 191 -14.35 12.34 -4.07
C CYS A 191 -13.17 11.38 -3.77
N TRP A 192 -12.20 11.80 -2.97
CA TRP A 192 -11.08 10.95 -2.58
C TRP A 192 -11.53 9.77 -1.72
N PHE A 193 -12.48 9.98 -0.81
CA PHE A 193 -13.05 8.92 0.02
C PHE A 193 -13.74 7.85 -0.83
N ILE A 194 -14.63 8.25 -1.76
CA ILE A 194 -15.33 7.32 -2.65
C ILE A 194 -14.32 6.54 -3.50
N TYR A 195 -13.32 7.23 -4.05
CA TYR A 195 -12.29 6.61 -4.87
C TYR A 195 -11.47 5.56 -4.08
N THR A 196 -11.00 5.91 -2.89
CA THR A 196 -10.20 5.01 -2.04
C THR A 196 -11.01 3.86 -1.48
N TRP A 197 -12.30 4.08 -1.20
CA TRP A 197 -13.24 3.04 -0.80
C TRP A 197 -13.45 2.01 -1.92
N TYR A 198 -13.63 2.48 -3.16
CA TYR A 198 -13.73 1.61 -4.33
C TYR A 198 -12.44 0.81 -4.54
N ALA A 199 -11.27 1.47 -4.47
CA ALA A 199 -9.98 0.81 -4.59
C ALA A 199 -9.77 -0.28 -3.52
N LYS A 200 -10.16 0.00 -2.27
CA LYS A 200 -10.11 -0.97 -1.15
C LYS A 200 -11.00 -2.19 -1.41
N ARG A 201 -12.23 -1.99 -1.93
CA ARG A 201 -13.14 -3.09 -2.27
C ARG A 201 -12.55 -3.97 -3.37
N LYS A 202 -12.00 -3.37 -4.42
CA LYS A 202 -11.39 -4.10 -5.54
C LYS A 202 -10.19 -4.94 -5.08
N LEU A 203 -9.33 -4.40 -4.21
CA LEU A 203 -8.22 -5.16 -3.64
C LEU A 203 -8.73 -6.37 -2.85
N LYS A 204 -9.74 -6.21 -2.00
CA LYS A 204 -10.31 -7.32 -1.22
C LYS A 204 -10.84 -8.44 -2.11
N HIS A 205 -11.49 -8.11 -3.24
CA HIS A 205 -12.03 -9.09 -4.19
C HIS A 205 -10.91 -9.90 -4.84
N ILE A 206 -9.85 -9.24 -5.30
CA ILE A 206 -8.67 -9.90 -5.91
C ILE A 206 -8.00 -10.89 -4.92
N PHE A 207 -7.91 -10.53 -3.64
CA PHE A 207 -7.34 -11.42 -2.62
C PHE A 207 -8.25 -12.61 -2.28
N SER A 208 -9.59 -12.46 -2.38
CA SER A 208 -10.53 -13.55 -2.12
C SER A 208 -10.68 -14.55 -3.27
N GLU A 209 -10.29 -14.18 -4.48
CA GLU A 209 -10.30 -15.09 -5.66
C GLU A 209 -9.01 -15.92 -5.77
N ASN A 210 -7.94 -15.51 -5.09
CA ASN A 210 -6.64 -16.20 -5.11
C ASN A 210 -6.41 -17.11 -3.88
N LEU A 211 -7.40 -17.29 -3.01
CA LEU A 211 -7.43 -18.23 -1.88
C LEU A 211 -8.37 -19.40 -2.18
#